data_f6f92ec53291a00642d71b738c4507f3
#
_entry.id   f6f92ec53291a00642d71b738c4507f3
#
_cell.length_a   1.000
_cell.length_b   1.000
_cell.length_c   1.000
_cell.angle_alpha   90.00
_cell.angle_beta   90.00
_cell.angle_gamma   90.00
#
_symmetry.space_group_name_H-M   'P 1'
#
loop_
_entity.id
_entity.type
_entity.pdbx_description
1 polymer ?
#
loop_
_entity_poly.entity_id
_entity_poly.type
_entity_poly.pdbx_seq_one_letter_code
_entity_poly.pdbx_strand_id
1 'polypeptide(L)'
;MANDQVTVLYLLLLLLQTLHIFEEIGLEAYRQVGSLGRYLVAAAVLVVANYVPLFLMLLEVRAGYVLGLAGAVFGVGNGVVHVAGYLKTRSMRGTIGAGMWTGIPLGLTGAVVLYQLLVILLG
;
A
#
# COMPACT_ATOMS: atom_id res chain seq x y z
N MET A 1 19.15 -14.26 -2.84
CA MET A 1 19.47 -13.20 -1.83
C MET A 1 18.82 -11.86 -2.17
N ALA A 2 19.06 -11.23 -3.30
CA ALA A 2 18.37 -9.98 -3.64
C ALA A 2 16.85 -10.17 -3.78
N ASN A 3 16.44 -11.29 -4.34
CA ASN A 3 15.02 -11.64 -4.50
C ASN A 3 14.33 -11.88 -3.15
N ASP A 4 15.03 -12.49 -2.19
CA ASP A 4 14.47 -12.74 -0.85
C ASP A 4 14.26 -11.44 -0.10
N GLN A 5 15.20 -10.51 -0.22
CA GLN A 5 15.11 -9.20 0.43
C GLN A 5 13.91 -8.40 -0.08
N VAL A 6 13.69 -8.35 -1.40
CA VAL A 6 12.53 -7.62 -1.96
C VAL A 6 11.21 -8.30 -1.59
N THR A 7 11.19 -9.63 -1.52
CA THR A 7 10.00 -10.38 -1.09
C THR A 7 9.64 -10.06 0.37
N VAL A 8 10.64 -9.99 1.26
CA VAL A 8 10.43 -9.59 2.67
C VAL A 8 9.97 -8.14 2.77
N LEU A 9 10.55 -7.23 2.00
CA LEU A 9 10.14 -5.82 1.96
C LEU A 9 8.72 -5.66 1.40
N TYR A 10 8.36 -6.47 0.41
CA TYR A 10 7.00 -6.48 -0.12
C TYR A 10 5.99 -7.01 0.90
N LEU A 11 6.35 -8.04 1.67
CA LEU A 11 5.53 -8.49 2.79
C LEU A 11 5.33 -7.38 3.83
N LEU A 12 6.39 -6.65 4.18
CA LEU A 12 6.30 -5.50 5.08
C LEU A 12 5.36 -4.43 4.51
N LEU A 13 5.43 -4.16 3.21
CA LEU A 13 4.51 -3.24 2.52
C LEU A 13 3.04 -3.66 2.71
N LEU A 14 2.74 -4.96 2.57
CA LEU A 14 1.38 -5.50 2.77
C LEU A 14 0.91 -5.42 4.22
N LEU A 15 1.80 -5.65 5.18
CA LEU A 15 1.48 -5.49 6.61
C LEU A 15 1.16 -4.03 6.93
N LEU A 16 1.95 -3.09 6.42
CA LEU A 16 1.68 -1.66 6.58
C LEU A 16 0.39 -1.24 5.89
N GLN A 17 0.07 -1.81 4.74
CA GLN A 17 -1.20 -1.56 4.06
C GLN A 17 -2.40 -2.07 4.89
N THR A 18 -2.26 -3.22 5.53
CA THR A 18 -3.29 -3.75 6.43
C THR A 18 -3.52 -2.82 7.63
N LEU A 19 -2.44 -2.35 8.27
CA LEU A 19 -2.51 -1.37 9.35
C LEU A 19 -3.13 -0.05 8.87
N HIS A 20 -2.80 0.37 7.67
CA HIS A 20 -3.36 1.57 7.04
C HIS A 20 -4.89 1.47 6.86
N ILE A 21 -5.39 0.33 6.41
CA ILE A 21 -6.84 0.07 6.31
C ILE A 21 -7.51 0.16 7.69
N PHE A 22 -6.90 -0.38 8.73
CA PHE A 22 -7.44 -0.26 10.10
C PHE A 22 -7.46 1.18 10.58
N GLU A 23 -6.42 1.96 10.33
CA GLU A 23 -6.40 3.40 10.65
C GLU A 23 -7.52 4.15 9.91
N GLU A 24 -7.68 3.90 8.61
CA GLU A 24 -8.72 4.51 7.80
C GLU A 24 -10.13 4.17 8.30
N ILE A 25 -10.38 2.92 8.71
CA ILE A 25 -11.66 2.52 9.31
C ILE A 25 -11.87 3.23 10.64
N GLY A 26 -10.88 3.24 11.51
CA GLY A 26 -10.95 3.88 12.83
C GLY A 26 -11.17 5.39 12.75
N LEU A 27 -10.63 6.04 11.72
CA LEU A 27 -10.77 7.48 11.46
C LEU A 27 -11.88 7.81 10.44
N GLU A 28 -12.72 6.85 10.11
CA GLU A 28 -13.91 7.02 9.28
C GLU A 28 -13.63 7.52 7.85
N ALA A 29 -12.49 7.12 7.27
CA ALA A 29 -12.14 7.45 5.87
C ALA A 29 -13.21 6.96 4.87
N TYR A 30 -13.93 5.90 5.21
CA TYR A 30 -15.03 5.35 4.39
C TYR A 30 -16.11 6.36 4.06
N ARG A 31 -16.22 7.48 4.81
CA ARG A 31 -17.14 8.57 4.48
C ARG A 31 -16.84 9.19 3.12
N GLN A 32 -15.59 9.12 2.64
CA GLN A 32 -15.20 9.63 1.33
C GLN A 32 -15.78 8.79 0.17
N VAL A 33 -16.09 7.51 0.42
CA VAL A 33 -16.66 6.59 -0.58
C VAL A 33 -18.14 6.28 -0.34
N GLY A 34 -18.74 6.92 0.65
CA GLY A 34 -20.17 6.92 0.93
C GLY A 34 -20.62 5.90 1.99
N SER A 35 -19.97 4.77 2.16
CA SER A 35 -20.34 3.81 3.21
C SER A 35 -19.18 2.88 3.59
N LEU A 36 -19.22 2.37 4.81
CA LEU A 36 -18.29 1.36 5.30
C LEU A 36 -18.30 0.09 4.42
N GLY A 37 -19.48 -0.35 3.99
CA GLY A 37 -19.59 -1.54 3.14
C GLY A 37 -18.86 -1.39 1.80
N ARG A 38 -19.03 -0.26 1.12
CA ARG A 38 -18.31 0.04 -0.12
C ARG A 38 -16.79 0.09 0.10
N TYR A 39 -16.38 0.73 1.19
CA TYR A 39 -14.97 0.80 1.56
C TYR A 39 -14.38 -0.61 1.79
N LEU A 40 -15.05 -1.46 2.57
CA LEU A 40 -14.59 -2.81 2.87
C LEU A 40 -14.46 -3.68 1.62
N VAL A 41 -15.40 -3.58 0.68
CA VAL A 41 -15.31 -4.29 -0.61
C VAL A 41 -14.09 -3.82 -1.40
N ALA A 42 -13.89 -2.50 -1.53
CA ALA A 42 -12.74 -1.96 -2.23
C ALA A 42 -11.41 -2.35 -1.57
N ALA A 43 -11.35 -2.28 -0.23
CA ALA A 43 -10.17 -2.67 0.54
C ALA A 43 -9.87 -4.18 0.38
N ALA A 44 -10.89 -5.04 0.42
CA ALA A 44 -10.73 -6.48 0.23
C ALA A 44 -10.18 -6.81 -1.16
N VAL A 45 -10.74 -6.20 -2.22
CA VAL A 45 -10.23 -6.39 -3.59
C VAL A 45 -8.78 -5.95 -3.70
N LEU A 46 -8.44 -4.80 -3.13
CA LEU A 46 -7.09 -4.26 -3.15
C LEU A 46 -6.10 -5.17 -2.40
N VAL A 47 -6.46 -5.65 -1.22
CA VAL A 47 -5.65 -6.57 -0.43
C VAL A 47 -5.39 -7.85 -1.20
N VAL A 48 -6.42 -8.50 -1.74
CA VAL A 48 -6.27 -9.72 -2.54
C VAL A 48 -5.37 -9.48 -3.74
N ALA A 49 -5.60 -8.38 -4.49
CA ALA A 49 -4.79 -8.03 -5.66
C ALA A 49 -3.31 -7.85 -5.31
N ASN A 50 -3.00 -7.31 -4.13
CA ASN A 50 -1.61 -7.11 -3.68
C ASN A 50 -0.96 -8.38 -3.09
N TYR A 51 -1.73 -9.36 -2.62
CA TYR A 51 -1.19 -10.66 -2.19
C TYR A 51 -0.79 -11.56 -3.36
N VAL A 52 -1.42 -11.40 -4.53
CA VAL A 52 -1.04 -12.17 -5.74
C VAL A 52 0.43 -11.96 -6.13
N PRO A 53 0.95 -10.73 -6.25
CA PRO A 53 2.37 -10.50 -6.48
C PRO A 53 3.27 -11.17 -5.45
N LEU A 54 2.95 -11.06 -4.16
CA LEU A 54 3.74 -11.70 -3.09
C LEU A 54 3.82 -13.21 -3.28
N PHE A 55 2.68 -13.85 -3.56
CA PHE A 55 2.64 -15.29 -3.78
C PHE A 55 3.49 -15.71 -4.98
N LEU A 56 3.41 -14.96 -6.08
CA LEU A 56 4.24 -15.20 -7.26
C LEU A 56 5.74 -14.93 -7.01
N MET A 57 6.09 -13.95 -6.18
CA MET A 57 7.48 -13.72 -5.75
C MET A 57 8.02 -14.89 -4.94
N LEU A 58 7.21 -15.44 -4.02
CA LEU A 58 7.57 -16.62 -3.22
C LEU A 58 7.80 -17.87 -4.09
N LEU A 59 7.14 -17.95 -5.24
CA LEU A 59 7.34 -18.99 -6.25
C LEU A 59 8.44 -18.64 -7.27
N GLU A 60 9.15 -17.55 -7.07
CA GLU A 60 10.20 -17.02 -7.95
C GLU A 60 9.73 -16.77 -9.40
N VAL A 61 8.43 -16.50 -9.58
CA VAL A 61 7.84 -16.20 -10.87
C VAL A 61 8.04 -14.71 -11.21
N ARG A 62 8.68 -14.42 -12.35
CA ARG A 62 8.98 -13.05 -12.80
C ARG A 62 7.75 -12.13 -12.81
N ALA A 63 6.58 -12.67 -13.14
CA ALA A 63 5.33 -11.90 -13.11
C ALA A 63 5.02 -11.30 -11.74
N GLY A 64 5.42 -11.94 -10.64
CA GLY A 64 5.27 -11.40 -9.28
C GLY A 64 6.01 -10.08 -9.10
N TYR A 65 7.25 -10.00 -9.58
CA TYR A 65 8.05 -8.77 -9.51
C TYR A 65 7.47 -7.65 -10.38
N VAL A 66 6.97 -7.98 -11.58
CA VAL A 66 6.33 -7.00 -12.47
C VAL A 66 5.02 -6.47 -11.86
N LEU A 67 4.16 -7.37 -11.37
CA LEU A 67 2.89 -6.97 -10.73
C LEU A 67 3.15 -6.23 -9.40
N GLY A 68 4.22 -6.59 -8.69
CA GLY A 68 4.64 -5.91 -7.47
C GLY A 68 4.95 -4.43 -7.66
N LEU A 69 5.35 -4.00 -8.88
CA LEU A 69 5.53 -2.58 -9.20
C LEU A 69 4.24 -1.78 -8.96
N ALA A 70 3.08 -2.33 -9.37
CA ALA A 70 1.80 -1.66 -9.16
C ALA A 70 1.49 -1.50 -7.67
N GLY A 71 1.74 -2.54 -6.86
CA GLY A 71 1.58 -2.48 -5.40
C GLY A 71 2.50 -1.46 -4.73
N ALA A 72 3.76 -1.39 -5.17
CA ALA A 72 4.72 -0.42 -4.67
C ALA A 72 4.34 1.03 -5.02
N VAL A 73 3.94 1.29 -6.27
CA VAL A 73 3.44 2.60 -6.72
C VAL A 73 2.20 3.00 -5.94
N PHE A 74 1.28 2.06 -5.70
CA PHE A 74 0.09 2.29 -4.88
C PHE A 74 0.46 2.67 -3.44
N GLY A 75 1.45 2.01 -2.83
CA GLY A 75 1.95 2.34 -1.49
C GLY A 75 2.50 3.76 -1.43
N VAL A 76 3.31 4.17 -2.40
CA VAL A 76 3.83 5.55 -2.52
C VAL A 76 2.67 6.54 -2.67
N GLY A 77 1.73 6.25 -3.58
CA GLY A 77 0.58 7.11 -3.85
C GLY A 77 -0.28 7.32 -2.60
N ASN A 78 -0.55 6.26 -1.84
CA ASN A 78 -1.26 6.34 -0.56
C ASN A 78 -0.56 7.29 0.42
N GLY A 79 0.76 7.13 0.61
CA GLY A 79 1.52 8.01 1.47
C GLY A 79 1.37 9.47 1.08
N VAL A 80 1.56 9.78 -0.19
CA VAL A 80 1.46 11.16 -0.72
C VAL A 80 0.05 11.72 -0.55
N VAL A 81 -0.98 10.96 -0.94
CA VAL A 81 -2.38 11.42 -0.91
C VAL A 81 -2.85 11.72 0.51
N HIS A 82 -2.55 10.85 1.48
CA HIS A 82 -3.00 11.04 2.85
C HIS A 82 -2.25 12.15 3.57
N VAL A 83 -0.94 12.31 3.34
CA VAL A 83 -0.18 13.44 3.87
C VAL A 83 -0.67 14.77 3.27
N ALA A 84 -0.81 14.84 1.95
CA ALA A 84 -1.34 16.02 1.29
C ALA A 84 -2.77 16.34 1.73
N GLY A 85 -3.61 15.33 1.89
CA GLY A 85 -4.97 15.46 2.41
C GLY A 85 -5.02 16.05 3.82
N TYR A 86 -4.15 15.55 4.71
CA TYR A 86 -4.03 16.12 6.06
C TYR A 86 -3.55 17.57 6.03
N LEU A 87 -2.52 17.88 5.25
CA LEU A 87 -2.00 19.25 5.14
C LEU A 87 -3.07 20.23 4.65
N LYS A 88 -3.94 19.77 3.74
CA LYS A 88 -5.02 20.57 3.18
C LYS A 88 -6.20 20.74 4.15
N THR A 89 -6.63 19.68 4.79
CA THR A 89 -7.85 19.68 5.62
C THR A 89 -7.58 19.96 7.09
N ARG A 90 -6.35 19.75 7.55
CA ARG A 90 -5.95 19.78 8.96
C ARG A 90 -6.78 18.86 9.85
N SER A 91 -7.37 17.85 9.25
CA SER A 91 -8.21 16.86 9.92
C SER A 91 -7.86 15.46 9.44
N MET A 92 -7.91 14.51 10.35
CA MET A 92 -7.72 13.10 10.04
C MET A 92 -9.06 12.37 9.96
N ARG A 93 -10.05 12.74 10.78
CA ARG A 93 -11.29 11.99 10.89
C ARG A 93 -12.27 12.34 9.75
N GLY A 94 -12.77 11.31 9.06
CA GLY A 94 -13.76 11.44 8.00
C GLY A 94 -13.25 12.17 6.74
N THR A 95 -11.95 12.40 6.62
CA THR A 95 -11.31 13.12 5.52
C THR A 95 -10.26 12.24 4.84
N ILE A 96 -9.73 12.73 3.73
CA ILE A 96 -8.61 12.10 3.03
C ILE A 96 -7.31 12.11 3.87
N GLY A 97 -7.23 12.89 4.93
CA GLY A 97 -6.14 12.87 5.90
C GLY A 97 -6.19 11.67 6.86
N ALA A 98 -7.31 10.94 6.92
CA ALA A 98 -7.37 9.66 7.63
C ALA A 98 -6.37 8.69 6.99
N GLY A 99 -5.53 8.05 7.77
CA GLY A 99 -4.49 7.18 7.24
C GLY A 99 -3.13 7.87 7.07
N MET A 100 -2.97 9.13 7.48
CA MET A 100 -1.68 9.85 7.37
C MET A 100 -0.57 9.15 8.15
N TRP A 101 -0.84 8.67 9.37
CA TRP A 101 0.20 8.10 10.23
C TRP A 101 0.79 6.81 9.67
N THR A 102 -0.05 5.90 9.18
CA THR A 102 0.42 4.67 8.52
C THR A 102 0.77 4.90 7.06
N GLY A 103 0.21 5.93 6.42
CA GLY A 103 0.54 6.34 5.07
C GLY A 103 2.00 6.76 4.89
N ILE A 104 2.60 7.40 5.90
CA ILE A 104 4.02 7.79 5.85
C ILE A 104 4.93 6.56 5.74
N PRO A 105 4.93 5.60 6.68
CA PRO A 105 5.77 4.41 6.55
C PRO A 105 5.38 3.54 5.36
N LEU A 106 4.11 3.47 5.00
CA LEU A 106 3.64 2.77 3.80
C LEU A 106 4.25 3.37 2.53
N GLY A 107 4.22 4.69 2.39
CA GLY A 107 4.82 5.41 1.26
C GLY A 107 6.33 5.24 1.16
N LEU A 108 7.04 5.34 2.28
CA LEU A 108 8.49 5.14 2.33
C LEU A 108 8.87 3.70 1.98
N THR A 109 8.18 2.71 2.55
CA THR A 109 8.40 1.29 2.21
C THR A 109 8.07 1.03 0.75
N GLY A 110 6.98 1.60 0.23
CA GLY A 110 6.62 1.52 -1.19
C GLY A 110 7.73 2.05 -2.10
N ALA A 111 8.35 3.17 -1.76
CA ALA A 111 9.46 3.73 -2.52
C ALA A 111 10.69 2.82 -2.54
N VAL A 112 11.04 2.22 -1.38
CA VAL A 112 12.16 1.27 -1.29
C VAL A 112 11.86 0.01 -2.10
N VAL A 113 10.67 -0.55 -1.98
CA VAL A 113 10.23 -1.73 -2.75
C VAL A 113 10.26 -1.43 -4.24
N LEU A 114 9.74 -0.27 -4.66
CA LEU A 114 9.74 0.15 -6.05
C LEU A 114 11.15 0.21 -6.63
N TYR A 115 12.08 0.83 -5.89
CA TYR A 115 13.48 0.89 -6.29
C TYR A 115 14.11 -0.51 -6.44
N GLN A 116 13.91 -1.39 -5.47
CA GLN A 116 14.45 -2.75 -5.49
C GLN A 116 13.88 -3.57 -6.66
N LEU A 117 12.57 -3.47 -6.91
CA LEU A 117 11.93 -4.14 -8.04
C LEU A 117 12.47 -3.65 -9.39
N LEU A 118 12.69 -2.35 -9.53
CA LEU A 118 13.28 -1.79 -10.76
C LEU A 118 14.71 -2.28 -10.96
N VAL A 119 15.52 -2.34 -9.90
CA VAL A 119 16.89 -2.89 -9.97
C VAL A 119 16.87 -4.36 -10.42
N ILE A 120 15.97 -5.19 -9.88
CA ILE A 120 15.86 -6.61 -10.26
C ILE A 120 15.37 -6.79 -11.70
N LEU A 121 14.42 -5.97 -12.14
CA LEU A 121 13.81 -6.12 -13.46
C LEU A 121 14.64 -5.55 -14.60
N LEU A 122 15.44 -4.53 -14.33
CA LEU A 122 16.27 -3.83 -15.32
C LEU A 122 17.75 -4.27 -15.31
N GLY A 123 18.21 -4.85 -14.21
CA GLY A 123 19.57 -5.40 -14.06
C GLY A 123 19.67 -6.78 -14.58
#